data_51c6384ec9b44e23bc4925ccf79d7e98
#
_entry.id   51c6384ec9b44e23bc4925ccf79d7e98
#
_cell.length_a   1.000
_cell.length_b   1.000
_cell.length_c   1.000
_cell.angle_alpha   90.00
_cell.angle_beta   90.00
_cell.angle_gamma   90.00
#
_symmetry.space_group_name_H-M   'P 1'
#
loop_
_entity.id
_entity.type
_entity.pdbx_description
1 polymer ?
#
loop_
_entity_poly.entity_id
_entity_poly.type
_entity_poly.pdbx_seq_one_letter_code
_entity_poly.pdbx_strand_id
1 'polypeptide(L)'
;PSRGLGDVYKRQPLVYCWAGGDRRAWLRRMVYTGFAAVGGVAAALGAWFIQGVIYFGSAVGSWQNLTGAVTSRVSLTDDMVSDVSVAQVLARYFVEVDEPLLQFGPLTITLKPLIAVTLLGFALCLAVLALRKKPLAVLAGPALVWVLSLAAPVSWMVLSKAHAYVHVHLVPMLWHFALVPVSCALLVWLVKTAITAVKE
;
A
#
# COMPACT_ATOMS: atom_id res chain seq x y z
N PRO A 1 31.56 -15.18 2.85
CA PRO A 1 30.52 -14.99 1.84
C PRO A 1 29.25 -14.48 2.50
N SER A 2 29.00 -13.18 2.34
CA SER A 2 27.84 -12.48 2.91
C SER A 2 26.57 -12.88 2.17
N ARG A 3 25.84 -13.85 2.68
CA ARG A 3 24.49 -14.25 2.21
C ARG A 3 23.38 -13.39 2.84
N GLY A 4 23.60 -12.09 3.07
CA GLY A 4 22.67 -11.37 3.95
C GLY A 4 21.51 -10.67 3.25
N LEU A 5 21.77 -9.74 2.35
CA LEU A 5 20.72 -8.83 1.82
C LEU A 5 20.14 -9.28 0.47
N GLY A 6 20.94 -9.94 -0.38
CA GLY A 6 20.46 -10.41 -1.68
C GLY A 6 19.31 -11.44 -1.59
N ASP A 7 19.23 -12.22 -0.51
CA ASP A 7 18.22 -13.27 -0.34
C ASP A 7 16.88 -12.75 0.18
N VAL A 8 16.85 -11.61 0.88
CA VAL A 8 15.59 -11.00 1.33
C VAL A 8 14.83 -10.39 0.14
N TYR A 9 15.54 -9.75 -0.79
CA TYR A 9 14.93 -9.18 -2.01
C TYR A 9 14.46 -10.24 -3.01
N LYS A 10 15.10 -11.40 -3.05
CA LYS A 10 14.66 -12.54 -3.88
C LYS A 10 13.32 -13.14 -3.46
N ARG A 11 12.84 -12.82 -2.27
CA ARG A 11 11.57 -13.34 -1.72
C ARG A 11 10.36 -12.45 -1.98
N GLN A 12 10.54 -11.22 -2.47
CA GLN A 12 9.42 -10.38 -2.86
C GLN A 12 8.95 -10.76 -4.27
N PRO A 13 7.65 -11.01 -4.50
CA PRO A 13 7.14 -11.58 -5.77
C PRO A 13 7.61 -10.85 -7.04
N LEU A 14 7.59 -9.51 -7.06
CA LEU A 14 8.02 -8.73 -8.22
C LEU A 14 9.54 -8.73 -8.42
N VAL A 15 10.31 -8.62 -7.34
CA VAL A 15 11.77 -8.68 -7.37
C VAL A 15 12.23 -10.13 -7.61
N TYR A 16 11.50 -11.10 -7.07
CA TYR A 16 11.73 -12.52 -7.30
C TYR A 16 11.54 -12.90 -8.77
N CYS A 17 10.56 -12.32 -9.46
CA CYS A 17 10.37 -12.53 -10.90
C CYS A 17 11.49 -11.90 -11.74
N TRP A 18 12.11 -10.80 -11.26
CA TRP A 18 13.07 -10.04 -12.07
C TRP A 18 14.55 -10.37 -11.80
N ALA A 19 14.88 -10.91 -10.65
CA ALA A 19 16.26 -11.09 -10.17
C ALA A 19 17.01 -12.34 -10.68
N GLY A 20 16.49 -13.05 -11.67
CA GLY A 20 17.15 -14.27 -12.18
C GLY A 20 17.65 -14.13 -13.61
N GLY A 21 18.95 -14.21 -13.84
CA GLY A 21 19.56 -14.17 -15.18
C GLY A 21 19.18 -15.34 -16.13
N ASP A 22 18.41 -16.33 -15.65
CA ASP A 22 17.87 -17.41 -16.47
C ASP A 22 16.43 -17.11 -16.88
N ARG A 23 16.23 -16.92 -18.19
CA ARG A 23 14.92 -16.61 -18.79
C ARG A 23 13.86 -17.70 -18.53
N ARG A 24 14.26 -18.98 -18.46
CA ARG A 24 13.33 -20.09 -18.17
C ARG A 24 12.90 -20.10 -16.71
N ALA A 25 13.82 -19.81 -15.80
CA ALA A 25 13.52 -19.69 -14.39
C ALA A 25 12.61 -18.47 -14.11
N TRP A 26 12.85 -17.35 -14.79
CA TRP A 26 12.00 -16.15 -14.73
C TRP A 26 10.57 -16.46 -15.19
N LEU A 27 10.41 -17.06 -16.37
CA LEU A 27 9.10 -17.41 -16.92
C LEU A 27 8.32 -18.36 -15.99
N ARG A 28 8.98 -19.40 -15.47
CA ARG A 28 8.37 -20.33 -14.52
C ARG A 28 7.88 -19.62 -13.24
N ARG A 29 8.67 -18.70 -12.71
CA ARG A 29 8.29 -17.90 -11.51
C ARG A 29 7.11 -17.01 -11.79
N MET A 30 7.09 -16.32 -12.94
CA MET A 30 5.94 -15.52 -13.37
C MET A 30 4.67 -16.35 -13.47
N VAL A 31 4.76 -17.53 -14.07
CA VAL A 31 3.64 -18.46 -14.21
C VAL A 31 3.12 -18.90 -12.82
N TYR A 32 4.00 -19.35 -11.93
CA TYR A 32 3.57 -19.74 -10.57
C TYR A 32 2.98 -18.58 -9.76
N THR A 33 3.58 -17.38 -9.84
CA THR A 33 3.05 -16.19 -9.17
C THR A 33 1.69 -15.80 -9.75
N GLY A 34 1.53 -15.90 -11.08
CA GLY A 34 0.26 -15.68 -11.75
C GLY A 34 -0.81 -16.68 -11.31
N PHE A 35 -0.51 -17.97 -11.28
CA PHE A 35 -1.43 -18.99 -10.78
C PHE A 35 -1.80 -18.78 -9.30
N ALA A 36 -0.83 -18.43 -8.45
CA ALA A 36 -1.07 -18.14 -7.04
C ALA A 36 -2.00 -16.92 -6.87
N ALA A 37 -1.78 -15.87 -7.66
CA ALA A 37 -2.63 -14.68 -7.66
C ALA A 37 -4.06 -14.99 -8.12
N VAL A 38 -4.20 -15.70 -9.26
CA VAL A 38 -5.51 -16.13 -9.78
C VAL A 38 -6.22 -17.05 -8.78
N GLY A 39 -5.50 -18.02 -8.19
CA GLY A 39 -6.04 -18.91 -7.17
C GLY A 39 -6.51 -18.16 -5.93
N GLY A 40 -5.75 -17.17 -5.47
CA GLY A 40 -6.14 -16.30 -4.35
C GLY A 40 -7.41 -15.50 -4.66
N VAL A 41 -7.50 -14.90 -5.85
CA VAL A 41 -8.71 -14.18 -6.29
C VAL A 41 -9.90 -15.14 -6.40
N ALA A 42 -9.72 -16.31 -7.01
CA ALA A 42 -10.77 -17.30 -7.14
C ALA A 42 -11.28 -17.79 -5.77
N ALA A 43 -10.36 -18.02 -4.81
CA ALA A 43 -10.74 -18.40 -3.45
C ALA A 43 -11.52 -17.29 -2.73
N ALA A 44 -11.11 -16.04 -2.88
CA ALA A 44 -11.80 -14.90 -2.30
C ALA A 44 -13.20 -14.72 -2.90
N LEU A 45 -13.33 -14.81 -4.22
CA LEU A 45 -14.62 -14.76 -4.90
C LEU A 45 -15.51 -15.95 -4.52
N GLY A 46 -14.95 -17.17 -4.42
CA GLY A 46 -15.66 -18.35 -3.97
C GLY A 46 -16.22 -18.18 -2.55
N ALA A 47 -15.41 -17.69 -1.62
CA ALA A 47 -15.84 -17.37 -0.26
C ALA A 47 -16.97 -16.32 -0.26
N TRP A 48 -16.87 -15.30 -1.11
CA TRP A 48 -17.88 -14.26 -1.23
C TRP A 48 -19.20 -14.76 -1.83
N PHE A 49 -19.16 -15.67 -2.83
CA PHE A 49 -20.33 -16.33 -3.35
C PHE A 49 -20.99 -17.25 -2.30
N ILE A 50 -20.20 -18.01 -1.54
CA ILE A 50 -20.71 -18.83 -0.42
C ILE A 50 -21.41 -17.94 0.61
N GLN A 51 -20.81 -16.81 0.97
CA GLN A 51 -21.42 -15.82 1.83
C GLN A 51 -22.77 -15.32 1.24
N GLY A 52 -22.82 -15.06 -0.06
CA GLY A 52 -24.06 -14.69 -0.76
C GLY A 52 -25.16 -15.72 -0.59
N VAL A 53 -24.85 -17.00 -0.74
CA VAL A 53 -25.82 -18.09 -0.51
C VAL A 53 -26.29 -18.13 0.94
N ILE A 54 -25.36 -18.02 1.90
CA ILE A 54 -25.67 -18.13 3.34
C ILE A 54 -26.55 -16.96 3.81
N TYR A 55 -26.19 -15.72 3.44
CA TYR A 55 -26.86 -14.52 3.99
C TYR A 55 -28.00 -13.99 3.13
N PHE A 56 -27.98 -14.23 1.81
CA PHE A 56 -28.96 -13.67 0.88
C PHE A 56 -29.74 -14.73 0.09
N GLY A 57 -29.48 -16.02 0.34
CA GLY A 57 -30.15 -17.12 -0.37
C GLY A 57 -29.74 -17.24 -1.86
N SER A 58 -28.73 -16.51 -2.32
CA SER A 58 -28.28 -16.49 -3.72
C SER A 58 -26.79 -16.30 -3.82
N ALA A 59 -26.14 -17.06 -4.71
CA ALA A 59 -24.70 -16.91 -4.96
C ALA A 59 -24.29 -15.48 -5.40
N VAL A 60 -25.21 -14.78 -6.08
CA VAL A 60 -25.00 -13.38 -6.52
C VAL A 60 -25.59 -12.35 -5.55
N GLY A 61 -26.18 -12.79 -4.44
CA GLY A 61 -26.84 -11.90 -3.48
C GLY A 61 -25.91 -10.86 -2.86
N SER A 62 -24.69 -11.26 -2.50
CA SER A 62 -23.67 -10.32 -2.02
C SER A 62 -23.30 -9.27 -3.06
N TRP A 63 -23.22 -9.65 -4.34
CA TRP A 63 -22.96 -8.73 -5.44
C TRP A 63 -24.11 -7.75 -5.64
N GLN A 64 -25.35 -8.26 -5.68
CA GLN A 64 -26.55 -7.43 -5.84
C GLN A 64 -26.69 -6.42 -4.69
N ASN A 65 -26.44 -6.87 -3.46
CA ASN A 65 -26.47 -5.99 -2.29
C ASN A 65 -25.38 -4.92 -2.36
N LEU A 66 -24.14 -5.32 -2.74
CA LEU A 66 -23.03 -4.38 -2.90
C LEU A 66 -23.32 -3.36 -4.01
N THR A 67 -23.72 -3.82 -5.20
CA THR A 67 -24.00 -2.91 -6.33
C THR A 67 -25.17 -1.99 -6.03
N GLY A 68 -26.25 -2.49 -5.43
CA GLY A 68 -27.36 -1.67 -4.99
C GLY A 68 -26.95 -0.60 -3.95
N ALA A 69 -26.17 -1.00 -2.96
CA ALA A 69 -25.66 -0.08 -1.96
C ALA A 69 -24.67 0.95 -2.55
N VAL A 70 -23.79 0.53 -3.48
CA VAL A 70 -22.87 1.43 -4.16
C VAL A 70 -23.62 2.40 -5.07
N THR A 71 -24.55 1.90 -5.88
CA THR A 71 -25.32 2.76 -6.80
C THR A 71 -26.14 3.82 -6.05
N SER A 72 -26.84 3.41 -4.99
CA SER A 72 -27.61 4.36 -4.18
C SER A 72 -26.73 5.40 -3.47
N ARG A 73 -25.56 5.00 -2.98
CA ARG A 73 -24.63 5.92 -2.32
C ARG A 73 -23.92 6.85 -3.32
N VAL A 74 -23.57 6.35 -4.51
CA VAL A 74 -22.96 7.16 -5.56
C VAL A 74 -23.93 8.22 -6.04
N SER A 75 -25.20 7.87 -6.32
CA SER A 75 -26.19 8.86 -6.72
C SER A 75 -26.41 9.94 -5.67
N LEU A 76 -26.57 9.57 -4.39
CA LEU A 76 -26.72 10.54 -3.30
C LEU A 76 -25.46 11.43 -3.15
N THR A 77 -24.29 10.88 -3.37
CA THR A 77 -23.02 11.62 -3.23
C THR A 77 -22.77 12.54 -4.43
N ASP A 78 -23.13 12.12 -5.64
CA ASP A 78 -23.04 12.94 -6.85
C ASP A 78 -23.98 14.13 -6.80
N ASP A 79 -25.20 13.96 -6.27
CA ASP A 79 -26.14 15.07 -6.03
C ASP A 79 -25.63 16.09 -5.00
N MET A 80 -24.86 15.63 -4.02
CA MET A 80 -24.31 16.51 -2.98
C MET A 80 -23.00 17.21 -3.39
N VAL A 81 -22.21 16.62 -4.29
CA VAL A 81 -20.82 17.07 -4.59
C VAL A 81 -20.45 16.79 -6.07
N SER A 82 -21.28 17.27 -7.00
CA SER A 82 -21.12 16.99 -8.45
C SER A 82 -19.80 17.49 -9.05
N ASP A 83 -19.22 18.56 -8.52
CA ASP A 83 -18.10 19.29 -9.15
C ASP A 83 -16.74 19.10 -8.47
N VAL A 84 -16.58 18.10 -7.60
CA VAL A 84 -15.30 17.87 -6.91
C VAL A 84 -14.24 17.36 -7.88
N SER A 85 -13.11 18.06 -7.94
CA SER A 85 -11.93 17.64 -8.67
C SER A 85 -11.08 16.67 -7.85
N VAL A 86 -10.30 15.83 -8.53
CA VAL A 86 -9.32 14.95 -7.87
C VAL A 86 -8.32 15.76 -7.04
N ALA A 87 -7.92 16.95 -7.51
CA ALA A 87 -7.01 17.82 -6.76
C ALA A 87 -7.59 18.27 -5.42
N GLN A 88 -8.89 18.59 -5.37
CA GLN A 88 -9.57 18.94 -4.11
C GLN A 88 -9.64 17.74 -3.16
N VAL A 89 -9.91 16.53 -3.68
CA VAL A 89 -9.89 15.32 -2.86
C VAL A 89 -8.49 15.11 -2.27
N LEU A 90 -7.44 15.16 -3.08
CA LEU A 90 -6.06 14.99 -2.62
C LEU A 90 -5.68 16.07 -1.60
N ALA A 91 -5.98 17.35 -1.87
CA ALA A 91 -5.73 18.43 -0.93
C ALA A 91 -6.42 18.17 0.41
N ARG A 92 -7.67 17.73 0.39
CA ARG A 92 -8.41 17.41 1.61
C ARG A 92 -7.70 16.35 2.45
N TYR A 93 -7.25 15.25 1.84
CA TYR A 93 -6.58 14.17 2.58
C TYR A 93 -5.16 14.49 3.03
N PHE A 94 -4.39 15.17 2.20
CA PHE A 94 -2.99 15.45 2.51
C PHE A 94 -2.79 16.75 3.31
N VAL A 95 -3.75 17.66 3.29
CA VAL A 95 -3.61 18.98 3.93
C VAL A 95 -4.61 19.17 5.08
N GLU A 96 -5.90 18.90 4.85
CA GLU A 96 -6.96 19.26 5.78
C GLU A 96 -7.21 18.18 6.84
N VAL A 97 -7.27 16.90 6.40
CA VAL A 97 -7.62 15.77 7.29
C VAL A 97 -6.43 15.36 8.14
N ASP A 98 -6.67 15.16 9.42
CA ASP A 98 -5.66 14.73 10.38
C ASP A 98 -6.15 13.53 11.22
N GLU A 99 -6.74 12.57 10.53
CA GLU A 99 -7.26 11.34 11.13
C GLU A 99 -6.13 10.43 11.64
N PRO A 100 -6.29 9.82 12.82
CA PRO A 100 -5.29 8.95 13.39
C PRO A 100 -5.11 7.66 12.58
N LEU A 101 -3.86 7.38 12.18
CA LEU A 101 -3.47 6.10 11.57
C LEU A 101 -3.01 5.08 12.62
N LEU A 102 -2.37 5.56 13.68
CA LEU A 102 -1.92 4.75 14.82
C LEU A 102 -2.18 5.52 16.09
N GLN A 103 -2.61 4.80 17.13
CA GLN A 103 -2.80 5.35 18.46
C GLN A 103 -2.20 4.42 19.51
N PHE A 104 -1.26 4.94 20.28
CA PHE A 104 -0.61 4.25 21.38
C PHE A 104 -0.75 5.09 22.67
N GLY A 105 -1.80 4.83 23.45
CA GLY A 105 -2.12 5.65 24.60
C GLY A 105 -2.35 7.12 24.18
N PRO A 106 -1.59 8.09 24.72
CA PRO A 106 -1.71 9.51 24.35
C PRO A 106 -1.03 9.84 23.01
N LEU A 107 -0.22 8.95 22.47
CA LEU A 107 0.51 9.18 21.21
C LEU A 107 -0.40 8.84 20.03
N THR A 108 -0.69 9.84 19.23
CA THR A 108 -1.44 9.70 17.97
C THR A 108 -0.53 10.01 16.80
N ILE A 109 -0.46 9.10 15.84
CA ILE A 109 0.31 9.28 14.61
C ILE A 109 -0.68 9.37 13.46
N THR A 110 -0.68 10.51 12.78
CA THR A 110 -1.50 10.75 11.59
C THR A 110 -0.67 10.59 10.31
N LEU A 111 -1.27 10.75 9.15
CA LEU A 111 -0.62 10.56 7.85
C LEU A 111 0.62 11.47 7.68
N LYS A 112 0.49 12.74 8.01
CA LYS A 112 1.54 13.75 7.80
C LYS A 112 2.81 13.44 8.59
N PRO A 113 2.79 13.23 9.92
CA PRO A 113 3.98 12.84 10.67
C PRO A 113 4.54 11.48 10.25
N LEU A 114 3.72 10.51 9.85
CA LEU A 114 4.20 9.23 9.34
C LEU A 114 5.02 9.40 8.06
N ILE A 115 4.50 10.20 7.12
CA ILE A 115 5.24 10.55 5.88
C ILE A 115 6.53 11.30 6.24
N ALA A 116 6.46 12.32 7.08
CA ALA A 116 7.60 13.15 7.44
C ALA A 116 8.73 12.34 8.10
N VAL A 117 8.39 11.47 9.08
CA VAL A 117 9.37 10.61 9.76
C VAL A 117 9.97 9.59 8.80
N THR A 118 9.19 9.03 7.88
CA THR A 118 9.72 8.08 6.89
C THR A 118 10.66 8.77 5.90
N LEU A 119 10.30 9.95 5.39
CA LEU A 119 11.17 10.76 4.52
C LEU A 119 12.46 11.20 5.23
N LEU A 120 12.36 11.59 6.50
CA LEU A 120 13.54 11.91 7.31
C LEU A 120 14.44 10.67 7.46
N GLY A 121 13.87 9.50 7.72
CA GLY A 121 14.60 8.23 7.77
C GLY A 121 15.35 7.92 6.47
N PHE A 122 14.68 8.12 5.32
CA PHE A 122 15.33 8.01 4.01
C PHE A 122 16.48 9.01 3.85
N ALA A 123 16.25 10.28 4.17
CA ALA A 123 17.26 11.35 4.03
C ALA A 123 18.48 11.06 4.90
N LEU A 124 18.30 10.65 6.15
CA LEU A 124 19.39 10.30 7.05
C LEU A 124 20.16 9.06 6.56
N CYS A 125 19.47 8.01 6.13
CA CYS A 125 20.10 6.82 5.59
C CYS A 125 20.87 7.14 4.31
N LEU A 126 20.30 7.92 3.40
CA LEU A 126 20.94 8.41 2.18
C LEU A 126 22.23 9.18 2.50
N ALA A 127 22.18 10.11 3.47
CA ALA A 127 23.34 10.88 3.90
C ALA A 127 24.46 9.97 4.45
N VAL A 128 24.11 9.00 5.30
CA VAL A 128 25.09 8.03 5.84
C VAL A 128 25.72 7.21 4.73
N LEU A 129 24.92 6.66 3.80
CA LEU A 129 25.43 5.88 2.68
C LEU A 129 26.33 6.71 1.77
N ALA A 130 25.96 7.96 1.46
CA ALA A 130 26.76 8.88 0.66
C ALA A 130 28.11 9.20 1.32
N LEU A 131 28.09 9.55 2.62
CA LEU A 131 29.32 9.84 3.39
C LEU A 131 30.25 8.61 3.48
N ARG A 132 29.68 7.41 3.53
CA ARG A 132 30.44 6.15 3.56
C ARG A 132 30.74 5.58 2.17
N LYS A 133 30.44 6.33 1.10
CA LYS A 133 30.64 5.92 -0.30
C LYS A 133 30.01 4.57 -0.63
N LYS A 134 28.90 4.22 0.01
CA LYS A 134 28.15 2.99 -0.24
C LYS A 134 27.15 3.18 -1.39
N PRO A 135 26.74 2.11 -2.10
CA PRO A 135 25.83 2.21 -3.23
C PRO A 135 24.44 2.69 -2.80
N LEU A 136 23.98 3.82 -3.35
CA LEU A 136 22.68 4.42 -3.05
C LEU A 136 21.52 3.63 -3.67
N ALA A 137 21.79 2.84 -4.71
CA ALA A 137 20.79 2.01 -5.40
C ALA A 137 20.06 1.02 -4.47
N VAL A 138 20.65 0.70 -3.32
CA VAL A 138 20.01 -0.15 -2.30
C VAL A 138 18.69 0.43 -1.79
N LEU A 139 18.54 1.76 -1.81
CA LEU A 139 17.33 2.44 -1.36
C LEU A 139 16.18 2.39 -2.39
N ALA A 140 16.47 2.13 -3.67
CA ALA A 140 15.47 2.25 -4.74
C ALA A 140 14.28 1.29 -4.58
N GLY A 141 14.54 0.02 -4.28
CA GLY A 141 13.48 -0.98 -4.05
C GLY A 141 12.56 -0.62 -2.88
N PRO A 142 13.12 -0.40 -1.67
CA PRO A 142 12.33 0.04 -0.52
C PRO A 142 11.56 1.35 -0.74
N ALA A 143 12.17 2.33 -1.42
CA ALA A 143 11.48 3.57 -1.77
C ALA A 143 10.29 3.32 -2.70
N LEU A 144 10.45 2.47 -3.72
CA LEU A 144 9.36 2.12 -4.61
C LEU A 144 8.21 1.44 -3.87
N VAL A 145 8.49 0.48 -3.00
CA VAL A 145 7.45 -0.20 -2.20
C VAL A 145 6.71 0.80 -1.31
N TRP A 146 7.42 1.74 -0.70
CA TRP A 146 6.80 2.77 0.14
C TRP A 146 5.93 3.73 -0.69
N VAL A 147 6.42 4.19 -1.85
CA VAL A 147 5.64 5.06 -2.75
C VAL A 147 4.38 4.34 -3.24
N LEU A 148 4.47 3.06 -3.61
CA LEU A 148 3.30 2.28 -4.02
C LEU A 148 2.30 2.11 -2.88
N SER A 149 2.75 1.90 -1.63
CA SER A 149 1.86 1.80 -0.48
C SER A 149 1.20 3.14 -0.13
N LEU A 150 1.87 4.26 -0.36
CA LEU A 150 1.31 5.61 -0.23
C LEU A 150 0.30 5.90 -1.34
N ALA A 151 0.60 5.47 -2.57
CA ALA A 151 -0.23 5.72 -3.74
C ALA A 151 -1.46 4.80 -3.83
N ALA A 152 -1.48 3.65 -3.15
CA ALA A 152 -2.57 2.68 -3.24
C ALA A 152 -3.96 3.28 -2.98
N PRO A 153 -4.20 4.10 -1.93
CA PRO A 153 -5.49 4.75 -1.72
C PRO A 153 -5.84 5.83 -2.74
N VAL A 154 -4.84 6.39 -3.43
CA VAL A 154 -5.07 7.45 -4.44
C VAL A 154 -5.90 6.91 -5.61
N SER A 155 -5.77 5.62 -5.95
CA SER A 155 -6.61 4.98 -6.96
C SER A 155 -8.09 5.05 -6.60
N TRP A 156 -8.44 4.83 -5.34
CA TRP A 156 -9.80 4.99 -4.83
C TRP A 156 -10.28 6.44 -4.91
N MET A 157 -9.41 7.41 -4.54
CA MET A 157 -9.74 8.82 -4.60
C MET A 157 -10.00 9.30 -6.03
N VAL A 158 -9.32 8.72 -7.03
CA VAL A 158 -9.54 9.02 -8.44
C VAL A 158 -10.84 8.38 -8.96
N LEU A 159 -11.05 7.10 -8.66
CA LEU A 159 -12.19 6.33 -9.17
C LEU A 159 -13.52 6.72 -8.51
N SER A 160 -13.47 7.11 -7.24
CA SER A 160 -14.66 7.44 -6.44
C SER A 160 -14.52 8.80 -5.78
N LYS A 161 -14.15 9.83 -6.55
CA LYS A 161 -13.78 11.16 -6.06
C LYS A 161 -14.84 11.79 -5.14
N ALA A 162 -16.11 11.80 -5.53
CA ALA A 162 -17.19 12.36 -4.73
C ALA A 162 -17.38 11.59 -3.41
N HIS A 163 -17.38 10.26 -3.48
CA HIS A 163 -17.47 9.42 -2.29
C HIS A 163 -16.28 9.59 -1.36
N ALA A 164 -15.06 9.62 -1.89
CA ALA A 164 -13.86 9.89 -1.11
C ALA A 164 -13.92 11.26 -0.44
N TYR A 165 -14.40 12.30 -1.13
CA TYR A 165 -14.51 13.66 -0.60
C TYR A 165 -15.45 13.75 0.61
N VAL A 166 -16.57 13.03 0.58
CA VAL A 166 -17.56 13.03 1.66
C VAL A 166 -17.12 12.12 2.83
N HIS A 167 -16.57 10.94 2.52
CA HIS A 167 -16.26 9.92 3.52
C HIS A 167 -14.77 9.89 3.88
N VAL A 168 -14.26 11.00 4.38
CA VAL A 168 -12.85 11.17 4.76
C VAL A 168 -12.35 10.13 5.76
N HIS A 169 -13.20 9.62 6.63
CA HIS A 169 -12.86 8.61 7.65
C HIS A 169 -12.55 7.22 7.07
N LEU A 170 -12.94 6.93 5.82
CA LEU A 170 -12.65 5.62 5.20
C LEU A 170 -11.21 5.52 4.68
N VAL A 171 -10.62 6.65 4.29
CA VAL A 171 -9.30 6.65 3.66
C VAL A 171 -8.16 6.39 4.64
N PRO A 172 -8.18 6.88 5.90
CA PRO A 172 -7.22 6.43 6.90
C PRO A 172 -7.15 4.91 7.03
N MET A 173 -8.29 4.21 6.93
CA MET A 173 -8.32 2.75 6.98
C MET A 173 -7.51 2.10 5.85
N LEU A 174 -7.53 2.66 4.64
CA LEU A 174 -6.77 2.13 3.51
C LEU A 174 -5.25 2.29 3.71
N TRP A 175 -4.80 3.45 4.22
CA TRP A 175 -3.39 3.65 4.58
C TRP A 175 -2.97 2.85 5.80
N HIS A 176 -3.87 2.60 6.75
CA HIS A 176 -3.58 1.78 7.92
C HIS A 176 -3.09 0.38 7.53
N PHE A 177 -3.72 -0.25 6.55
CA PHE A 177 -3.35 -1.61 6.13
C PHE A 177 -2.12 -1.67 5.22
N ALA A 178 -1.86 -0.65 4.42
CA ALA A 178 -0.77 -0.65 3.45
C ALA A 178 0.44 0.15 3.93
N LEU A 179 0.25 1.44 4.19
CA LEU A 179 1.35 2.38 4.45
C LEU A 179 1.97 2.20 5.83
N VAL A 180 1.15 1.98 6.86
CA VAL A 180 1.62 1.87 8.24
C VAL A 180 2.61 0.71 8.43
N PRO A 181 2.28 -0.55 8.11
CA PRO A 181 3.22 -1.66 8.27
C PRO A 181 4.46 -1.51 7.38
N VAL A 182 4.30 -0.99 6.17
CA VAL A 182 5.43 -0.73 5.26
C VAL A 182 6.34 0.35 5.83
N SER A 183 5.81 1.46 6.34
CA SER A 183 6.60 2.53 6.95
C SER A 183 7.34 2.07 8.19
N CYS A 184 6.69 1.32 9.09
CA CYS A 184 7.32 0.77 10.28
C CYS A 184 8.47 -0.19 9.94
N ALA A 185 8.24 -1.15 9.04
CA ALA A 185 9.26 -2.09 8.60
C ALA A 185 10.42 -1.38 7.90
N LEU A 186 10.10 -0.36 7.08
CA LEU A 186 11.08 0.43 6.37
C LEU A 186 11.95 1.26 7.32
N LEU A 187 11.38 1.93 8.31
CA LEU A 187 12.15 2.69 9.30
C LEU A 187 13.15 1.80 10.05
N VAL A 188 12.73 0.62 10.50
CA VAL A 188 13.64 -0.36 11.11
C VAL A 188 14.75 -0.78 10.15
N TRP A 189 14.40 -1.03 8.88
CA TRP A 189 15.37 -1.40 7.85
C TRP A 189 16.35 -0.27 7.54
N LEU A 190 15.90 0.99 7.42
CA LEU A 190 16.73 2.17 7.18
C LEU A 190 17.75 2.38 8.31
N VAL A 191 17.31 2.29 9.56
CA VAL A 191 18.19 2.36 10.74
C VAL A 191 19.24 1.26 10.71
N LYS A 192 18.84 0.02 10.47
CA LYS A 192 19.75 -1.13 10.35
C LYS A 192 20.78 -0.92 9.23
N THR A 193 20.33 -0.45 8.07
CA THR A 193 21.20 -0.18 6.91
C THR A 193 22.22 0.91 7.22
N ALA A 194 21.80 2.00 7.86
CA ALA A 194 22.69 3.08 8.28
C ALA A 194 23.74 2.62 9.30
N ILE A 195 23.32 1.86 10.33
CA ILE A 195 24.24 1.30 11.34
C ILE A 195 25.27 0.37 10.69
N THR A 196 24.83 -0.50 9.78
CA THR A 196 25.75 -1.41 9.07
C THR A 196 26.76 -0.63 8.24
N ALA A 197 26.33 0.40 7.52
CA ALA A 197 27.20 1.24 6.72
C ALA A 197 28.23 2.03 7.56
N VAL A 198 27.93 2.33 8.81
CA VAL A 198 28.88 2.99 9.74
C VAL A 198 29.95 2.01 10.27
N LYS A 199 29.57 0.74 10.47
CA LYS A 199 30.47 -0.30 11.03
C LYS A 199 31.46 -0.86 10.02
N GLU A 200 31.14 -0.78 8.73
CA GLU A 200 31.97 -1.24 7.62
C GLU A 200 32.78 -0.08 6.99
#